data_6b8afa95baf0a7f70c1b147091ad5e96
#
_entry.id   6b8afa95baf0a7f70c1b147091ad5e96
#
_cell.length_a   1.000
_cell.length_b   1.000
_cell.length_c   1.000
_cell.angle_alpha   90.00
_cell.angle_beta   90.00
_cell.angle_gamma   90.00
#
_symmetry.space_group_name_H-M   'P 1'
#
loop_
_entity.id
_entity.type
_entity.pdbx_description
1 polymer ?
#
loop_
_entity_poly.entity_id
_entity_poly.type
_entity_poly.pdbx_seq_one_letter_code
_entity_poly.pdbx_strand_id
1 'polypeptide(L)'
;MTPRLELDCVSVRFGGVNAVQGLSLSVAPGEIRGLIGPNGAGKTTVINAITGAVRTGGGAVRLDGRDITRLPAHEISKLGVGRTFQHVEAFGEMSVLDNVLVGVGRATKGWILQYAFGTPHARHCERHLRRLAHETLEAFGLLDIRNARAADLPFGLLKKMDLARSIAAAPSLLLMDEPTSGMSEAEADSAIAAARILASSRGTTLLVVEHNMRVMMALAQRITVMQFGAVIAQGTPQEIQGNAIVIDAYLGTDDHEEGHDVVH
;
A
#
# COMPACT_ATOMS: atom_id res chain seq x y z
N MET A 1 -8.18 -16.97 14.64
CA MET A 1 -6.99 -16.83 13.77
C MET A 1 -6.22 -15.59 14.20
N THR A 2 -4.90 -15.65 14.26
CA THR A 2 -4.07 -14.47 14.56
C THR A 2 -4.15 -13.46 13.41
N PRO A 3 -4.42 -12.17 13.66
CA PRO A 3 -4.42 -11.16 12.62
C PRO A 3 -3.04 -11.03 11.97
N ARG A 4 -3.01 -10.67 10.67
CA ARG A 4 -1.78 -10.28 9.97
C ARG A 4 -1.23 -8.98 10.54
N LEU A 5 -2.10 -7.99 10.71
CA LEU A 5 -1.78 -6.69 11.30
C LEU A 5 -2.79 -6.40 12.42
N GLU A 6 -2.29 -5.97 13.56
CA GLU A 6 -3.10 -5.49 14.67
C GLU A 6 -2.52 -4.18 15.20
N LEU A 7 -3.36 -3.17 15.25
CA LEU A 7 -3.12 -1.93 15.97
C LEU A 7 -4.01 -1.95 17.21
N ASP A 8 -3.42 -1.75 18.38
CA ASP A 8 -4.10 -1.79 19.67
C ASP A 8 -3.92 -0.44 20.36
N CYS A 9 -4.97 0.38 20.34
CA CYS A 9 -5.02 1.73 20.92
C CYS A 9 -3.84 2.63 20.50
N VAL A 10 -3.39 2.55 19.25
CA VAL A 10 -2.25 3.30 18.74
C VAL A 10 -2.53 4.78 18.72
N SER A 11 -1.63 5.57 19.29
CA SER A 11 -1.69 7.03 19.30
C SER A 11 -0.38 7.62 18.80
N VAL A 12 -0.47 8.68 17.99
CA VAL A 12 0.67 9.43 17.46
C VAL A 12 0.43 10.92 17.63
N ARG A 13 1.44 11.62 18.16
CA ARG A 13 1.37 13.05 18.42
C ARG A 13 2.57 13.77 17.81
N PHE A 14 2.30 14.90 17.18
CA PHE A 14 3.31 15.82 16.67
C PHE A 14 3.16 17.17 17.38
N GLY A 15 4.12 17.51 18.24
CA GLY A 15 4.02 18.71 19.07
C GLY A 15 2.72 18.72 19.90
N GLY A 16 1.84 19.69 19.62
CA GLY A 16 0.53 19.83 20.27
C GLY A 16 -0.63 19.06 19.60
N VAL A 17 -0.43 18.49 18.41
CA VAL A 17 -1.50 17.89 17.59
C VAL A 17 -1.51 16.36 17.76
N ASN A 18 -2.67 15.80 18.12
CA ASN A 18 -2.89 14.35 18.11
C ASN A 18 -3.28 13.91 16.69
N ALA A 19 -2.32 13.42 15.92
CA ALA A 19 -2.54 12.97 14.55
C ALA A 19 -3.26 11.61 14.47
N VAL A 20 -3.09 10.75 15.49
CA VAL A 20 -3.82 9.48 15.65
C VAL A 20 -4.17 9.33 17.14
N GLN A 21 -5.40 8.95 17.45
CA GLN A 21 -5.94 8.90 18.80
C GLN A 21 -6.56 7.53 19.09
N GLY A 22 -5.81 6.66 19.81
CA GLY A 22 -6.32 5.38 20.29
C GLY A 22 -6.83 4.45 19.19
N LEU A 23 -6.21 4.47 18.00
CA LEU A 23 -6.67 3.70 16.86
C LEU A 23 -6.50 2.22 17.10
N SER A 24 -7.61 1.47 17.00
CA SER A 24 -7.61 0.01 17.01
C SER A 24 -8.14 -0.54 15.69
N LEU A 25 -7.33 -1.41 15.07
CA LEU A 25 -7.58 -1.99 13.75
C LEU A 25 -6.99 -3.40 13.71
N SER A 26 -7.77 -4.36 13.19
CA SER A 26 -7.30 -5.73 12.97
C SER A 26 -7.52 -6.10 11.51
N VAL A 27 -6.49 -6.63 10.84
CA VAL A 27 -6.52 -7.07 9.44
C VAL A 27 -6.17 -8.55 9.38
N ALA A 28 -7.06 -9.36 8.82
CA ALA A 28 -6.84 -10.80 8.69
C ALA A 28 -5.80 -11.12 7.60
N PRO A 29 -5.13 -12.30 7.65
CA PRO A 29 -4.28 -12.76 6.55
C PRO A 29 -5.04 -12.85 5.24
N GLY A 30 -4.49 -12.26 4.16
CA GLY A 30 -5.10 -12.21 2.83
C GLY A 30 -6.27 -11.23 2.69
N GLU A 31 -6.62 -10.49 3.73
CA GLU A 31 -7.65 -9.45 3.68
C GLU A 31 -7.16 -8.20 2.91
N ILE A 32 -8.08 -7.58 2.19
CA ILE A 32 -7.89 -6.23 1.63
C ILE A 32 -8.69 -5.25 2.48
N ARG A 33 -7.97 -4.50 3.32
CA ARG A 33 -8.53 -3.49 4.22
C ARG A 33 -8.34 -2.09 3.64
N GLY A 34 -9.45 -1.35 3.51
CA GLY A 34 -9.43 0.07 3.20
C GLY A 34 -9.27 0.95 4.45
N LEU A 35 -8.52 2.03 4.33
CA LEU A 35 -8.43 3.10 5.33
C LEU A 35 -8.73 4.41 4.62
N ILE A 36 -9.89 5.00 4.91
CA ILE A 36 -10.40 6.22 4.28
C ILE A 36 -10.65 7.33 5.31
N GLY A 37 -10.89 8.52 4.80
CA GLY A 37 -11.22 9.70 5.61
C GLY A 37 -10.79 10.98 4.91
N PRO A 38 -11.25 12.15 5.37
CA PRO A 38 -10.86 13.45 4.84
C PRO A 38 -9.34 13.71 4.89
N ASN A 39 -8.90 14.76 4.21
CA ASN A 39 -7.52 15.23 4.30
C ASN A 39 -7.22 15.62 5.76
N GLY A 40 -6.02 15.28 6.23
CA GLY A 40 -5.65 15.50 7.64
C GLY A 40 -6.24 14.51 8.65
N ALA A 41 -7.05 13.50 8.24
CA ALA A 41 -7.60 12.51 9.16
C ALA A 41 -6.56 11.59 9.86
N GLY A 42 -5.28 11.63 9.44
CA GLY A 42 -4.21 10.84 10.05
C GLY A 42 -3.84 9.55 9.32
N LYS A 43 -4.41 9.28 8.14
CA LYS A 43 -4.22 8.03 7.37
C LYS A 43 -2.74 7.71 7.08
N THR A 44 -2.00 8.65 6.51
CA THR A 44 -0.56 8.50 6.24
C THR A 44 0.24 8.35 7.53
N THR A 45 -0.20 8.98 8.63
CA THR A 45 0.43 8.80 9.95
C THR A 45 0.28 7.36 10.44
N VAL A 46 -0.88 6.72 10.21
CA VAL A 46 -1.08 5.30 10.53
C VAL A 46 -0.10 4.42 9.75
N ILE A 47 0.04 4.63 8.43
CA ILE A 47 1.04 3.91 7.61
C ILE A 47 2.46 4.14 8.15
N ASN A 48 2.80 5.38 8.51
CA ASN A 48 4.11 5.73 9.06
C ASN A 48 4.37 5.06 10.41
N ALA A 49 3.34 4.93 11.26
CA ALA A 49 3.44 4.20 12.53
C ALA A 49 3.66 2.69 12.31
N ILE A 50 2.93 2.07 11.37
CA ILE A 50 3.09 0.64 11.04
C ILE A 50 4.48 0.35 10.49
N THR A 51 5.04 1.25 9.67
CA THR A 51 6.36 1.08 9.05
C THR A 51 7.53 1.49 9.95
N GLY A 52 7.27 2.01 11.16
CA GLY A 52 8.31 2.49 12.05
C GLY A 52 8.98 3.81 11.61
N ALA A 53 8.40 4.49 10.62
CA ALA A 53 8.84 5.83 10.17
C ALA A 53 8.50 6.91 11.20
N VAL A 54 7.45 6.69 11.99
CA VAL A 54 7.04 7.55 13.10
C VAL A 54 6.87 6.72 14.36
N ARG A 55 7.34 7.23 15.49
CA ARG A 55 7.17 6.58 16.79
C ARG A 55 5.75 6.79 17.31
N THR A 56 5.15 5.73 17.84
CA THR A 56 3.88 5.81 18.56
C THR A 56 4.10 6.44 19.95
N GLY A 57 3.15 7.27 20.37
CA GLY A 57 3.09 7.83 21.71
C GLY A 57 2.41 6.90 22.73
N GLY A 58 1.67 5.89 22.23
CA GLY A 58 0.95 4.90 23.03
C GLY A 58 0.39 3.79 22.17
N GLY A 59 -0.05 2.70 22.78
CA GLY A 59 -0.57 1.52 22.11
C GLY A 59 0.51 0.60 21.56
N ALA A 60 0.10 -0.42 20.80
CA ALA A 60 0.98 -1.41 20.21
C ALA A 60 0.62 -1.70 18.76
N VAL A 61 1.64 -1.97 17.93
CA VAL A 61 1.51 -2.48 16.56
C VAL A 61 2.07 -3.89 16.53
N ARG A 62 1.25 -4.85 16.08
CA ARG A 62 1.66 -6.26 15.99
C ARG A 62 1.53 -6.77 14.56
N LEU A 63 2.51 -7.54 14.11
CA LEU A 63 2.51 -8.27 12.84
C LEU A 63 2.55 -9.76 13.16
N ASP A 64 1.54 -10.53 12.74
CA ASP A 64 1.40 -11.96 13.07
C ASP A 64 1.55 -12.24 14.58
N GLY A 65 0.99 -11.36 15.42
CA GLY A 65 1.08 -11.43 16.88
C GLY A 65 2.41 -10.95 17.48
N ARG A 66 3.44 -10.70 16.66
CA ARG A 66 4.73 -10.15 17.12
C ARG A 66 4.64 -8.63 17.26
N ASP A 67 5.04 -8.11 18.41
CA ASP A 67 5.13 -6.66 18.63
C ASP A 67 6.27 -6.06 17.78
N ILE A 68 5.92 -5.09 16.94
CA ILE A 68 6.84 -4.35 16.05
C ILE A 68 6.87 -2.85 16.39
N THR A 69 6.20 -2.42 17.44
CA THR A 69 5.96 -1.02 17.81
C THR A 69 7.22 -0.16 17.84
N ARG A 70 8.33 -0.75 18.29
CA ARG A 70 9.60 -0.04 18.47
C ARG A 70 10.69 -0.49 17.49
N LEU A 71 10.36 -1.36 16.55
CA LEU A 71 11.32 -1.82 15.55
C LEU A 71 11.61 -0.70 14.53
N PRO A 72 12.84 -0.56 14.07
CA PRO A 72 13.18 0.36 12.99
C PRO A 72 12.64 -0.16 11.65
N ALA A 73 12.39 0.74 10.70
CA ALA A 73 11.75 0.43 9.42
C ALA A 73 12.44 -0.73 8.66
N HIS A 74 13.76 -0.81 8.68
CA HIS A 74 14.50 -1.87 7.99
C HIS A 74 14.26 -3.28 8.60
N GLU A 75 14.02 -3.37 9.91
CA GLU A 75 13.65 -4.63 10.56
C GLU A 75 12.20 -5.02 10.24
N ILE A 76 11.28 -4.05 10.25
CA ILE A 76 9.88 -4.26 9.86
C ILE A 76 9.80 -4.74 8.41
N SER A 77 10.56 -4.14 7.50
CA SER A 77 10.66 -4.58 6.10
C SER A 77 11.16 -6.02 5.95
N LYS A 78 12.13 -6.46 6.78
CA LYS A 78 12.61 -7.85 6.80
C LYS A 78 11.56 -8.86 7.25
N LEU A 79 10.55 -8.42 8.02
CA LEU A 79 9.42 -9.26 8.43
C LEU A 79 8.37 -9.44 7.32
N GLY A 80 8.60 -8.86 6.14
CA GLY A 80 7.71 -8.99 4.99
C GLY A 80 6.69 -7.86 4.85
N VAL A 81 6.89 -6.72 5.51
CA VAL A 81 6.08 -5.52 5.27
C VAL A 81 6.65 -4.76 4.08
N GLY A 82 5.83 -4.59 3.05
CA GLY A 82 6.09 -3.72 1.90
C GLY A 82 5.30 -2.42 2.01
N ARG A 83 5.78 -1.36 1.34
CA ARG A 83 5.06 -0.10 1.20
C ARG A 83 5.24 0.44 -0.22
N THR A 84 4.16 0.93 -0.82
CA THR A 84 4.26 1.83 -1.98
C THR A 84 4.50 3.25 -1.48
N PHE A 85 5.29 4.02 -2.20
CA PHE A 85 5.49 5.43 -1.88
C PHE A 85 4.50 6.30 -2.66
N GLN A 86 4.15 7.45 -2.07
CA GLN A 86 3.27 8.44 -2.71
C GLN A 86 3.88 8.96 -4.03
N HIS A 87 5.20 9.17 -4.03
CA HIS A 87 5.97 9.50 -5.24
C HIS A 87 6.58 8.22 -5.80
N VAL A 88 6.46 8.06 -7.11
CA VAL A 88 6.99 6.88 -7.79
C VAL A 88 8.52 6.91 -7.74
N GLU A 89 9.11 5.96 -7.03
CA GLU A 89 10.56 5.77 -6.97
C GLU A 89 10.99 4.71 -7.99
N ALA A 90 10.86 5.02 -9.28
CA ALA A 90 11.33 4.13 -10.34
C ALA A 90 12.84 4.28 -10.56
N PHE A 91 13.49 3.17 -10.88
CA PHE A 91 14.84 3.19 -11.43
C PHE A 91 14.76 3.59 -12.90
N GLY A 92 14.82 4.92 -13.18
CA GLY A 92 14.53 5.49 -14.49
C GLY A 92 15.36 4.92 -15.63
N GLU A 93 16.64 4.64 -15.39
CA GLU A 93 17.55 4.07 -16.39
C GLU A 93 17.33 2.57 -16.68
N MET A 94 16.57 1.88 -15.81
CA MET A 94 16.25 0.47 -15.98
C MET A 94 15.00 0.29 -16.86
N SER A 95 14.89 -0.88 -17.49
CA SER A 95 13.66 -1.28 -18.18
C SER A 95 12.50 -1.53 -17.20
N VAL A 96 11.28 -1.56 -17.72
CA VAL A 96 10.07 -1.95 -16.96
C VAL A 96 10.27 -3.34 -16.34
N LEU A 97 10.80 -4.29 -17.10
CA LEU A 97 11.08 -5.64 -16.60
C LEU A 97 12.09 -5.62 -15.47
N ASP A 98 13.20 -4.88 -15.61
CA ASP A 98 14.24 -4.83 -14.59
C ASP A 98 13.74 -4.18 -13.30
N ASN A 99 12.91 -3.15 -13.38
CA ASN A 99 12.25 -2.56 -12.23
C ASN A 99 11.40 -3.60 -11.47
N VAL A 100 10.61 -4.41 -12.16
CA VAL A 100 9.80 -5.46 -11.52
C VAL A 100 10.67 -6.58 -10.99
N LEU A 101 11.76 -6.95 -11.67
CA LEU A 101 12.73 -7.94 -11.20
C LEU A 101 13.40 -7.52 -9.88
N VAL A 102 13.67 -6.23 -9.65
CA VAL A 102 14.13 -5.73 -8.35
C VAL A 102 13.12 -6.06 -7.24
N GLY A 103 11.81 -5.92 -7.52
CA GLY A 103 10.75 -6.31 -6.58
C GLY A 103 10.79 -7.80 -6.27
N VAL A 104 10.77 -8.64 -7.30
CA VAL A 104 10.82 -10.11 -7.15
C VAL A 104 12.10 -10.56 -6.42
N GLY A 105 13.23 -9.93 -6.70
CA GLY A 105 14.52 -10.25 -6.08
C GLY A 105 14.54 -10.01 -4.57
N ARG A 106 13.76 -9.04 -4.05
CA ARG A 106 13.63 -8.81 -2.61
C ARG A 106 12.98 -9.98 -1.87
N ALA A 107 12.10 -10.72 -2.54
CA ALA A 107 11.47 -11.91 -1.96
C ALA A 107 12.46 -13.07 -1.76
N THR A 108 13.60 -13.07 -2.45
CA THR A 108 14.58 -14.17 -2.48
C THR A 108 15.83 -13.78 -1.68
N LYS A 109 15.95 -14.30 -0.45
CA LYS A 109 17.14 -14.04 0.39
C LYS A 109 18.39 -14.62 -0.26
N GLY A 110 19.45 -13.79 -0.41
CA GLY A 110 20.79 -14.24 -0.81
C GLY A 110 21.03 -14.40 -2.32
N TRP A 111 20.10 -13.97 -3.18
CA TRP A 111 20.22 -14.15 -4.63
C TRP A 111 21.46 -13.46 -5.25
N ILE A 112 21.87 -12.29 -4.73
CA ILE A 112 23.01 -11.51 -5.26
C ILE A 112 24.32 -12.29 -5.21
N LEU A 113 24.60 -13.00 -4.11
CA LEU A 113 25.82 -13.80 -3.95
C LEU A 113 25.79 -15.05 -4.83
N GLN A 114 24.63 -15.69 -5.02
CA GLN A 114 24.51 -16.87 -5.87
C GLN A 114 24.64 -16.56 -7.38
N TYR A 115 24.26 -15.33 -7.77
CA TYR A 115 24.41 -14.84 -9.15
C TYR A 115 25.86 -14.71 -9.58
N ALA A 116 26.74 -14.28 -8.67
CA ALA A 116 28.16 -14.08 -8.98
C ALA A 116 28.90 -15.37 -9.40
N PHE A 117 28.36 -16.55 -9.07
CA PHE A 117 29.06 -17.83 -9.33
C PHE A 117 28.47 -18.64 -10.49
N GLY A 118 27.47 -18.19 -11.24
CA GLY A 118 26.94 -18.80 -12.45
C GLY A 118 26.50 -20.27 -12.34
N THR A 119 26.14 -20.73 -11.14
CA THR A 119 25.82 -22.13 -10.87
C THR A 119 24.51 -22.57 -11.56
N PRO A 120 24.28 -23.86 -11.83
CA PRO A 120 23.02 -24.36 -12.36
C PRO A 120 21.81 -23.97 -11.49
N HIS A 121 22.00 -23.89 -10.18
CA HIS A 121 21.00 -23.43 -9.22
C HIS A 121 20.65 -21.95 -9.42
N ALA A 122 21.67 -21.09 -9.64
CA ALA A 122 21.45 -19.67 -9.94
C ALA A 122 20.62 -19.46 -11.22
N ARG A 123 20.90 -20.23 -12.27
CA ARG A 123 20.14 -20.19 -13.53
C ARG A 123 18.69 -20.65 -13.36
N HIS A 124 18.44 -21.63 -12.50
CA HIS A 124 17.07 -22.07 -12.20
C HIS A 124 16.30 -20.97 -11.43
N CYS A 125 16.94 -20.39 -10.44
CA CYS A 125 16.37 -19.27 -9.65
C CYS A 125 16.07 -18.07 -10.56
N GLU A 126 17.00 -17.69 -11.45
CA GLU A 126 16.79 -16.60 -12.41
C GLU A 126 15.58 -16.84 -13.31
N ARG A 127 15.45 -18.03 -13.88
CA ARG A 127 14.27 -18.37 -14.70
C ARG A 127 12.98 -18.27 -13.92
N HIS A 128 12.99 -18.69 -12.65
CA HIS A 128 11.82 -18.55 -11.79
C HIS A 128 11.46 -17.09 -11.51
N LEU A 129 12.45 -16.25 -11.17
CA LEU A 129 12.24 -14.81 -10.93
C LEU A 129 11.73 -14.10 -12.19
N ARG A 130 12.33 -14.39 -13.35
CA ARG A 130 11.86 -13.84 -14.63
C ARG A 130 10.44 -14.24 -14.95
N ARG A 131 10.05 -15.50 -14.68
CA ARG A 131 8.66 -15.95 -14.85
C ARG A 131 7.70 -15.16 -13.96
N LEU A 132 8.01 -15.01 -12.67
CA LEU A 132 7.18 -14.22 -11.74
C LEU A 132 7.07 -12.75 -12.17
N ALA A 133 8.15 -12.16 -12.69
CA ALA A 133 8.13 -10.82 -13.23
C ALA A 133 7.24 -10.72 -14.48
N HIS A 134 7.34 -11.68 -15.41
CA HIS A 134 6.48 -11.72 -16.60
C HIS A 134 5.01 -11.88 -16.24
N GLU A 135 4.65 -12.83 -15.36
CA GLU A 135 3.28 -13.01 -14.86
C GLU A 135 2.73 -11.73 -14.23
N THR A 136 3.60 -11.01 -13.49
CA THR A 136 3.20 -9.74 -12.88
C THR A 136 2.99 -8.66 -13.94
N LEU A 137 3.89 -8.51 -14.91
CA LEU A 137 3.76 -7.56 -16.00
C LEU A 137 2.52 -7.83 -16.87
N GLU A 138 2.24 -9.10 -17.14
CA GLU A 138 1.04 -9.52 -17.88
C GLU A 138 -0.25 -9.09 -17.16
N ALA A 139 -0.33 -9.38 -15.84
CA ALA A 139 -1.49 -9.00 -15.03
C ALA A 139 -1.73 -7.47 -15.02
N PHE A 140 -0.68 -6.67 -15.02
CA PHE A 140 -0.77 -5.21 -15.08
C PHE A 140 -0.88 -4.64 -16.50
N GLY A 141 -0.86 -5.48 -17.56
CA GLY A 141 -0.89 -5.04 -18.95
C GLY A 141 0.36 -4.28 -19.39
N LEU A 142 1.52 -4.62 -18.81
CA LEU A 142 2.81 -3.96 -19.07
C LEU A 142 3.77 -4.83 -19.87
N LEU A 143 3.35 -6.04 -20.30
CA LEU A 143 4.24 -7.01 -20.93
C LEU A 143 4.81 -6.52 -22.27
N ASP A 144 4.01 -5.83 -23.07
CA ASP A 144 4.41 -5.33 -24.39
C ASP A 144 5.47 -4.23 -24.32
N ILE A 145 5.47 -3.48 -23.22
CA ILE A 145 6.42 -2.39 -22.98
C ILE A 145 7.55 -2.80 -22.01
N ARG A 146 7.73 -4.09 -21.74
CA ARG A 146 8.70 -4.61 -20.77
C ARG A 146 10.14 -4.13 -20.97
N ASN A 147 10.52 -3.82 -22.22
CA ASN A 147 11.86 -3.35 -22.58
C ASN A 147 11.97 -1.82 -22.62
N ALA A 148 10.88 -1.08 -22.47
CA ALA A 148 10.91 0.38 -22.42
C ALA A 148 11.65 0.85 -21.17
N ARG A 149 12.34 2.01 -21.26
CA ARG A 149 12.96 2.65 -20.09
C ARG A 149 11.87 3.24 -19.21
N ALA A 150 12.03 3.08 -17.90
CA ALA A 150 11.06 3.62 -16.95
C ALA A 150 10.95 5.16 -17.04
N ALA A 151 12.05 5.86 -17.30
CA ALA A 151 12.07 7.33 -17.46
C ALA A 151 11.21 7.84 -18.64
N ASP A 152 10.97 7.01 -19.64
CA ASP A 152 10.24 7.40 -20.86
C ASP A 152 8.73 7.10 -20.76
N LEU A 153 8.27 6.53 -19.63
CA LEU A 153 6.86 6.17 -19.45
C LEU A 153 5.99 7.36 -19.07
N PRO A 154 4.76 7.44 -19.60
CA PRO A 154 3.70 8.27 -19.04
C PRO A 154 3.46 7.95 -17.57
N PHE A 155 3.05 8.95 -16.78
CA PHE A 155 2.90 8.84 -15.34
C PHE A 155 2.01 7.67 -14.89
N GLY A 156 0.86 7.43 -15.56
CA GLY A 156 -0.04 6.32 -15.22
C GLY A 156 0.62 4.96 -15.40
N LEU A 157 1.40 4.74 -16.48
CA LEU A 157 2.14 3.51 -16.70
C LEU A 157 3.29 3.35 -15.70
N LEU A 158 3.95 4.45 -15.34
CA LEU A 158 5.01 4.48 -14.33
C LEU A 158 4.46 4.06 -12.96
N LYS A 159 3.30 4.56 -12.57
CA LYS A 159 2.59 4.14 -11.34
C LYS A 159 2.14 2.68 -11.39
N LYS A 160 1.61 2.19 -12.51
CA LYS A 160 1.29 0.77 -12.70
C LYS A 160 2.53 -0.11 -12.50
N MET A 161 3.67 0.30 -13.04
CA MET A 161 4.93 -0.42 -12.88
C MET A 161 5.39 -0.44 -11.42
N ASP A 162 5.25 0.65 -10.68
CA ASP A 162 5.60 0.73 -9.25
C ASP A 162 4.73 -0.20 -8.39
N LEU A 163 3.41 -0.24 -8.67
CA LEU A 163 2.50 -1.21 -8.05
C LEU A 163 2.89 -2.65 -8.39
N ALA A 164 3.16 -2.93 -9.67
CA ALA A 164 3.62 -4.23 -10.12
C ALA A 164 4.90 -4.67 -9.39
N ARG A 165 5.89 -3.77 -9.26
CA ARG A 165 7.13 -4.00 -8.52
C ARG A 165 6.86 -4.32 -7.04
N SER A 166 5.96 -3.59 -6.40
CA SER A 166 5.66 -3.74 -4.98
C SER A 166 4.95 -5.06 -4.68
N ILE A 167 4.02 -5.48 -5.52
CA ILE A 167 3.31 -6.77 -5.41
C ILE A 167 4.21 -7.93 -5.82
N ALA A 168 5.10 -7.73 -6.79
CA ALA A 168 6.05 -8.74 -7.23
C ALA A 168 6.97 -9.23 -6.11
N ALA A 169 7.27 -8.36 -5.14
CA ALA A 169 8.01 -8.70 -3.92
C ALA A 169 7.30 -9.74 -3.03
N ALA A 170 6.04 -10.08 -3.31
CA ALA A 170 5.18 -10.97 -2.52
C ALA A 170 5.27 -10.72 -1.00
N PRO A 171 5.07 -9.47 -0.54
CA PRO A 171 5.13 -9.17 0.87
C PRO A 171 3.98 -9.86 1.62
N SER A 172 4.18 -10.17 2.90
CA SER A 172 3.10 -10.69 3.75
C SER A 172 2.02 -9.64 4.02
N LEU A 173 2.44 -8.36 4.13
CA LEU A 173 1.59 -7.18 4.24
C LEU A 173 2.11 -6.10 3.29
N LEU A 174 1.26 -5.57 2.41
CA LEU A 174 1.56 -4.43 1.55
C LEU A 174 0.69 -3.23 1.97
N LEU A 175 1.35 -2.14 2.31
CA LEU A 175 0.74 -0.86 2.62
C LEU A 175 0.76 0.01 1.36
N MET A 176 -0.41 0.40 0.88
CA MET A 176 -0.56 1.24 -0.31
C MET A 176 -1.12 2.60 0.08
N ASP A 177 -0.39 3.66 -0.24
CA ASP A 177 -0.75 5.05 0.05
C ASP A 177 -1.06 5.75 -1.26
N GLU A 178 -2.36 5.96 -1.53
CA GLU A 178 -2.92 6.54 -2.75
C GLU A 178 -2.36 5.91 -4.05
N PRO A 179 -2.52 4.58 -4.20
CA PRO A 179 -1.90 3.86 -5.32
C PRO A 179 -2.43 4.29 -6.70
N THR A 180 -3.61 4.89 -6.80
CA THR A 180 -4.23 5.29 -8.07
C THR A 180 -4.19 6.80 -8.34
N SER A 181 -3.63 7.60 -7.45
CA SER A 181 -3.53 9.06 -7.60
C SER A 181 -2.82 9.43 -8.91
N GLY A 182 -3.44 10.31 -9.70
CA GLY A 182 -2.91 10.78 -11.00
C GLY A 182 -3.07 9.80 -12.17
N MET A 183 -3.78 8.68 -11.98
CA MET A 183 -4.21 7.79 -13.07
C MET A 183 -5.57 8.21 -13.62
N SER A 184 -5.81 7.93 -14.91
CA SER A 184 -7.17 7.94 -15.46
C SER A 184 -8.02 6.83 -14.79
N GLU A 185 -9.35 6.94 -14.86
CA GLU A 185 -10.25 5.92 -14.27
C GLU A 185 -9.98 4.52 -14.82
N ALA A 186 -9.78 4.40 -16.12
CA ALA A 186 -9.51 3.11 -16.76
C ALA A 186 -8.17 2.50 -16.32
N GLU A 187 -7.13 3.33 -16.16
CA GLU A 187 -5.83 2.88 -15.65
C GLU A 187 -5.93 2.44 -14.20
N ALA A 188 -6.65 3.21 -13.35
CA ALA A 188 -6.88 2.88 -11.96
C ALA A 188 -7.62 1.55 -11.81
N ASP A 189 -8.73 1.36 -12.55
CA ASP A 189 -9.52 0.13 -12.51
C ASP A 189 -8.68 -1.09 -12.92
N SER A 190 -7.92 -0.96 -13.99
CA SER A 190 -7.03 -2.02 -14.47
C SER A 190 -5.93 -2.35 -13.45
N ALA A 191 -5.29 -1.33 -12.87
CA ALA A 191 -4.23 -1.50 -11.88
C ALA A 191 -4.74 -2.17 -10.60
N ILE A 192 -5.91 -1.76 -10.10
CA ILE A 192 -6.54 -2.30 -8.91
C ILE A 192 -7.02 -3.74 -9.13
N ALA A 193 -7.59 -4.05 -10.29
CA ALA A 193 -7.98 -5.42 -10.63
C ALA A 193 -6.77 -6.36 -10.63
N ALA A 194 -5.67 -5.95 -11.25
CA ALA A 194 -4.41 -6.69 -11.26
C ALA A 194 -3.84 -6.87 -9.84
N ALA A 195 -3.81 -5.79 -9.05
CA ALA A 195 -3.34 -5.83 -7.68
C ALA A 195 -4.15 -6.81 -6.82
N ARG A 196 -5.48 -6.82 -6.93
CA ARG A 196 -6.37 -7.73 -6.21
C ARG A 196 -6.12 -9.19 -6.59
N ILE A 197 -6.03 -9.50 -7.88
CA ILE A 197 -5.78 -10.85 -8.38
C ILE A 197 -4.44 -11.38 -7.85
N LEU A 198 -3.38 -10.60 -7.98
CA LEU A 198 -2.04 -11.01 -7.56
C LEU A 198 -1.91 -11.09 -6.02
N ALA A 199 -2.52 -10.18 -5.28
CA ALA A 199 -2.54 -10.25 -3.81
C ALA A 199 -3.24 -11.53 -3.33
N SER A 200 -4.40 -11.84 -3.90
CA SER A 200 -5.15 -13.07 -3.58
C SER A 200 -4.36 -14.33 -3.91
N SER A 201 -3.77 -14.42 -5.12
CA SER A 201 -3.01 -15.61 -5.55
C SER A 201 -1.72 -15.84 -4.74
N ARG A 202 -1.13 -14.77 -4.18
CA ARG A 202 0.13 -14.80 -3.41
C ARG A 202 -0.09 -14.78 -1.90
N GLY A 203 -1.34 -14.67 -1.43
CA GLY A 203 -1.67 -14.57 -0.01
C GLY A 203 -1.18 -13.27 0.65
N THR A 204 -0.97 -12.21 -0.16
CA THR A 204 -0.59 -10.89 0.32
C THR A 204 -1.78 -10.20 0.97
N THR A 205 -1.60 -9.70 2.18
CA THR A 205 -2.58 -8.84 2.86
C THR A 205 -2.36 -7.39 2.42
N LEU A 206 -3.44 -6.66 2.12
CA LEU A 206 -3.35 -5.26 1.70
C LEU A 206 -3.98 -4.34 2.75
N LEU A 207 -3.29 -3.26 3.10
CA LEU A 207 -3.88 -2.08 3.73
C LEU A 207 -3.76 -0.92 2.76
N VAL A 208 -4.89 -0.40 2.29
CA VAL A 208 -4.96 0.58 1.21
C VAL A 208 -5.54 1.88 1.75
N VAL A 209 -4.79 2.97 1.61
CA VAL A 209 -5.28 4.33 1.79
C VAL A 209 -5.65 4.88 0.43
N GLU A 210 -6.89 5.29 0.27
CA GLU A 210 -7.40 5.91 -0.96
C GLU A 210 -8.48 6.95 -0.61
N HIS A 211 -8.53 7.99 -1.40
CA HIS A 211 -9.58 9.01 -1.34
C HIS A 211 -10.67 8.77 -2.39
N ASN A 212 -10.36 8.02 -3.45
CA ASN A 212 -11.33 7.65 -4.48
C ASN A 212 -12.26 6.54 -3.94
N MET A 213 -13.47 6.95 -3.55
CA MET A 213 -14.46 6.04 -2.98
C MET A 213 -14.85 4.92 -3.94
N ARG A 214 -14.93 5.18 -5.25
CA ARG A 214 -15.26 4.16 -6.26
C ARG A 214 -14.20 3.04 -6.27
N VAL A 215 -12.93 3.42 -6.27
CA VAL A 215 -11.80 2.47 -6.20
C VAL A 215 -11.84 1.69 -4.89
N MET A 216 -12.07 2.37 -3.78
CA MET A 216 -12.11 1.74 -2.46
C MET A 216 -13.25 0.73 -2.33
N MET A 217 -14.46 1.08 -2.81
CA MET A 217 -15.62 0.18 -2.78
C MET A 217 -15.42 -1.06 -3.66
N ALA A 218 -14.70 -0.94 -4.78
CA ALA A 218 -14.41 -2.06 -5.66
C ALA A 218 -13.30 -2.99 -5.12
N LEU A 219 -12.37 -2.46 -4.31
CA LEU A 219 -11.18 -3.17 -3.87
C LEU A 219 -11.33 -3.79 -2.48
N ALA A 220 -11.80 -3.03 -1.50
CA ALA A 220 -11.75 -3.40 -0.10
C ALA A 220 -12.83 -4.42 0.29
N GLN A 221 -12.47 -5.36 1.14
CA GLN A 221 -13.41 -6.29 1.79
C GLN A 221 -14.02 -5.66 3.05
N ARG A 222 -13.22 -4.86 3.75
CA ARG A 222 -13.64 -4.06 4.89
C ARG A 222 -12.98 -2.70 4.84
N ILE A 223 -13.65 -1.70 5.37
CA ILE A 223 -13.19 -0.31 5.37
C ILE A 223 -13.19 0.22 6.81
N THR A 224 -12.15 0.94 7.15
CA THR A 224 -12.04 1.73 8.37
C THR A 224 -12.05 3.21 7.98
N VAL A 225 -12.93 3.98 8.58
CA VAL A 225 -13.07 5.43 8.33
C VAL A 225 -12.47 6.20 9.48
N MET A 226 -11.61 7.17 9.16
CA MET A 226 -10.98 8.04 10.12
C MET A 226 -11.42 9.49 9.92
N GLN A 227 -11.55 10.22 11.03
CA GLN A 227 -11.71 11.68 11.06
C GLN A 227 -10.99 12.23 12.30
N PHE A 228 -10.23 13.32 12.14
CA PHE A 228 -9.48 13.98 13.22
C PHE A 228 -8.63 13.02 14.08
N GLY A 229 -8.00 12.04 13.44
CA GLY A 229 -7.12 11.07 14.11
C GLY A 229 -7.85 9.89 14.78
N ALA A 230 -9.17 9.87 14.79
CA ALA A 230 -9.99 8.82 15.42
C ALA A 230 -10.72 7.96 14.38
N VAL A 231 -11.04 6.72 14.72
CA VAL A 231 -11.93 5.86 13.93
C VAL A 231 -13.38 6.26 14.20
N ILE A 232 -14.14 6.59 13.15
CA ILE A 232 -15.56 6.94 13.25
C ILE A 232 -16.49 5.82 12.78
N ALA A 233 -16.02 4.93 11.89
CA ALA A 233 -16.77 3.77 11.44
C ALA A 233 -15.85 2.64 10.95
N GLN A 234 -16.33 1.39 11.04
CA GLN A 234 -15.73 0.22 10.43
C GLN A 234 -16.82 -0.71 9.91
N GLY A 235 -16.64 -1.25 8.69
CA GLY A 235 -17.65 -2.14 8.10
C GLY A 235 -17.25 -2.65 6.72
N THR A 236 -18.18 -3.33 6.08
CA THR A 236 -18.13 -3.65 4.66
C THR A 236 -18.32 -2.39 3.81
N PRO A 237 -17.94 -2.39 2.53
CA PRO A 237 -18.19 -1.26 1.63
C PRO A 237 -19.65 -0.80 1.67
N GLN A 238 -20.61 -1.73 1.65
CA GLN A 238 -22.04 -1.42 1.67
C GLN A 238 -22.49 -0.74 2.98
N GLU A 239 -21.98 -1.22 4.13
CA GLU A 239 -22.29 -0.61 5.44
C GLU A 239 -21.69 0.80 5.54
N ILE A 240 -20.50 1.03 4.99
CA ILE A 240 -19.84 2.35 5.01
C ILE A 240 -20.57 3.34 4.09
N GLN A 241 -21.00 2.90 2.91
CA GLN A 241 -21.71 3.75 1.95
C GLN A 241 -23.05 4.26 2.50
N GLY A 242 -23.75 3.45 3.33
CA GLY A 242 -25.02 3.83 3.97
C GLY A 242 -24.86 4.50 5.34
N ASN A 243 -23.64 4.72 5.83
CA ASN A 243 -23.41 5.23 7.18
C ASN A 243 -23.53 6.76 7.24
N ALA A 244 -24.52 7.28 7.95
CA ALA A 244 -24.79 8.72 8.07
C ALA A 244 -23.59 9.51 8.65
N ILE A 245 -22.85 8.93 9.62
CA ILE A 245 -21.67 9.58 10.22
C ILE A 245 -20.56 9.74 9.18
N VAL A 246 -20.39 8.74 8.28
CA VAL A 246 -19.40 8.79 7.22
C VAL A 246 -19.78 9.83 6.17
N ILE A 247 -21.06 9.85 5.76
CA ILE A 247 -21.57 10.83 4.79
C ILE A 247 -21.35 12.26 5.32
N ASP A 248 -21.71 12.52 6.57
CA ASP A 248 -21.53 13.81 7.22
C ASP A 248 -20.05 14.24 7.31
N ALA A 249 -19.17 13.29 7.63
CA ALA A 249 -17.73 13.54 7.71
C ALA A 249 -17.10 13.96 6.36
N TYR A 250 -17.68 13.55 5.24
CA TYR A 250 -17.22 13.97 3.90
C TYR A 250 -17.92 15.23 3.41
N LEU A 251 -19.22 15.41 3.67
CA LEU A 251 -19.97 16.61 3.26
C LEU A 251 -19.57 17.84 4.07
N GLY A 252 -19.28 17.68 5.37
CA GLY A 252 -18.87 18.79 6.25
C GLY A 252 -17.45 19.32 5.99
N THR A 253 -16.66 18.69 5.10
CA THR A 253 -15.32 19.16 4.72
C THR A 253 -15.34 20.05 3.48
N ASP A 254 -16.34 19.95 2.60
CA ASP A 254 -16.44 20.77 1.38
C ASP A 254 -16.74 22.24 1.68
N ASP A 255 -17.42 22.55 2.81
CA ASP A 255 -17.73 23.91 3.22
C ASP A 255 -16.53 24.74 3.71
N HIS A 256 -15.36 24.13 3.92
CA HIS A 256 -14.15 24.82 4.41
C HIS A 256 -13.08 25.09 3.34
N GLU A 257 -13.17 24.49 2.16
CA GLU A 257 -12.21 24.75 1.07
C GLU A 257 -12.60 25.93 0.16
N GLU A 258 -13.87 26.36 0.13
CA GLU A 258 -14.31 27.49 -0.70
C GLU A 258 -14.12 28.88 -0.04
N GLY A 259 -13.62 28.96 1.19
CA GLY A 259 -13.54 30.19 1.99
C GLY A 259 -12.23 30.99 1.93
N HIS A 260 -11.24 30.64 1.12
CA HIS A 260 -9.91 31.30 1.21
C HIS A 260 -9.38 31.95 -0.07
N ASP A 261 -10.23 32.19 -1.08
CA ASP A 261 -9.84 32.97 -2.27
C ASP A 261 -10.73 34.22 -2.46
N VAL A 262 -10.86 35.08 -1.45
CA VAL A 262 -11.16 36.52 -1.67
C VAL A 262 -10.54 37.31 -0.51
N VAL A 263 -9.41 37.97 -0.72
CA VAL A 263 -9.12 39.37 -0.36
C VAL A 263 -7.65 39.69 -0.63
N HIS A 264 -7.50 40.55 -1.63
CA HIS A 264 -6.40 41.49 -1.98
C HIS A 264 -5.07 40.92 -2.49
#